data_19b851175740b843e04c60c84d78c5a7
#
_entry.id   19b851175740b843e04c60c84d78c5a7
#
_cell.length_a   1.000
_cell.length_b   1.000
_cell.length_c   1.000
_cell.angle_alpha   90.00
_cell.angle_beta   90.00
_cell.angle_gamma   90.00
#
_symmetry.space_group_name_H-M   'P 1'
#
loop_
_entity.id
_entity.type
_entity.pdbx_description
1 polymer ?
#
loop_
_entity_poly.entity_id
_entity_poly.type
_entity_poly.pdbx_seq_one_letter_code
_entity_poly.pdbx_strand_id
1 'polypeptide(L)'
;MEYKVKLTDQFLDEFEEICDYISNKLKNIDASNRLREKVIYNILLLENSPRMCTEIEKVNRTEKQCRRMIVTNYVILYTINELEKVVYIAHIYYGGRNYLDGGLL
;
A
#
# COMPACT_ATOMS: atom_id res chain seq x y z
N MET A 1 -11.96 -11.23 -12.78
CA MET A 1 -11.03 -10.24 -12.33
C MET A 1 -10.81 -9.20 -13.38
N GLU A 2 -11.11 -7.99 -13.00
CA GLU A 2 -11.07 -6.89 -13.94
C GLU A 2 -9.66 -6.37 -14.17
N TYR A 3 -8.89 -6.29 -13.11
CA TYR A 3 -7.59 -5.63 -13.14
C TYR A 3 -6.52 -6.60 -12.70
N LYS A 4 -5.31 -6.36 -13.19
CA LYS A 4 -4.14 -7.04 -12.65
C LYS A 4 -3.47 -6.14 -11.64
N VAL A 5 -2.85 -6.73 -10.65
CA VAL A 5 -2.12 -5.99 -9.64
C VAL A 5 -0.64 -6.27 -9.83
N LYS A 6 0.15 -5.21 -9.92
CA LYS A 6 1.60 -5.33 -10.07
C LYS A 6 2.29 -4.60 -8.93
N LEU A 7 3.26 -5.26 -8.35
CA LEU A 7 4.05 -4.69 -7.27
C LEU A 7 5.31 -4.08 -7.87
N THR A 8 5.51 -2.79 -7.61
CA THR A 8 6.72 -2.14 -8.12
C THR A 8 7.93 -2.55 -7.30
N ASP A 9 9.10 -2.38 -7.89
CA ASP A 9 10.33 -2.68 -7.16
C ASP A 9 10.46 -1.83 -5.91
N GLN A 10 10.05 -0.57 -6.01
CA GLN A 10 10.11 0.32 -4.86
C GLN A 10 9.24 -0.21 -3.71
N PHE A 11 8.03 -0.64 -4.03
CA PHE A 11 7.15 -1.21 -3.02
C PHE A 11 7.78 -2.45 -2.40
N LEU A 12 8.33 -3.32 -3.23
CA LEU A 12 8.90 -4.56 -2.73
C LEU A 12 10.05 -4.31 -1.78
N ASP A 13 10.91 -3.36 -2.11
CA ASP A 13 12.02 -3.02 -1.24
C ASP A 13 11.52 -2.47 0.09
N GLU A 14 10.55 -1.58 0.03
CA GLU A 14 10.01 -0.98 1.24
C GLU A 14 9.32 -2.01 2.12
N PHE A 15 8.58 -2.91 1.48
CA PHE A 15 7.86 -3.94 2.20
C PHE A 15 8.80 -4.90 2.90
N GLU A 16 9.86 -5.30 2.19
CA GLU A 16 10.84 -6.20 2.79
C GLU A 16 11.55 -5.54 3.96
N GLU A 17 11.86 -4.26 3.84
CA GLU A 17 12.48 -3.56 4.95
C GLU A 17 11.58 -3.56 6.19
N ILE A 18 10.30 -3.32 5.98
CA ILE A 18 9.36 -3.30 7.08
C ILE A 18 9.28 -4.67 7.74
N CYS A 19 9.15 -5.71 6.93
CA CYS A 19 9.01 -7.05 7.48
C CYS A 19 10.29 -7.49 8.19
N ASP A 20 11.44 -7.12 7.65
CA ASP A 20 12.71 -7.46 8.29
C ASP A 20 12.85 -6.73 9.62
N TYR A 21 12.43 -5.48 9.66
CA TYR A 21 12.49 -4.74 10.91
C TYR A 21 11.68 -5.43 12.00
N ILE A 22 10.48 -5.85 11.65
CA ILE A 22 9.60 -6.48 12.63
C ILE A 22 10.17 -7.82 13.06
N SER A 23 10.63 -8.63 12.14
CA SER A 23 11.09 -9.97 12.50
C SER A 23 12.42 -9.94 13.20
N ASN A 24 13.33 -9.03 12.81
CA ASN A 24 14.70 -9.06 13.33
C ASN A 24 14.91 -8.07 14.46
N LYS A 25 14.48 -6.83 14.28
CA LYS A 25 14.68 -5.82 15.32
C LYS A 25 13.71 -6.01 16.46
N LEU A 26 12.45 -6.23 16.14
CA LEU A 26 11.44 -6.41 17.16
C LEU A 26 11.31 -7.86 17.58
N LYS A 27 12.02 -8.74 16.89
CA LYS A 27 12.06 -10.17 17.23
C LYS A 27 10.68 -10.78 17.29
N ASN A 28 9.85 -10.42 16.32
CA ASN A 28 8.48 -10.89 16.31
C ASN A 28 8.13 -11.42 14.92
N ILE A 29 8.55 -12.66 14.67
CA ILE A 29 8.33 -13.29 13.38
C ILE A 29 6.85 -13.44 13.09
N ASP A 30 6.06 -13.76 14.10
CA ASP A 30 4.63 -13.95 13.91
C ASP A 30 3.97 -12.65 13.45
N ALA A 31 4.36 -11.52 14.05
CA ALA A 31 3.80 -10.25 13.64
C ALA A 31 4.18 -9.90 12.20
N SER A 32 5.42 -10.22 11.82
CA SER A 32 5.86 -9.97 10.47
C SER A 32 5.04 -10.79 9.48
N ASN A 33 4.80 -12.04 9.79
CA ASN A 33 4.01 -12.90 8.91
C ASN A 33 2.56 -12.45 8.83
N ARG A 34 1.99 -12.02 9.94
CA ARG A 34 0.62 -11.52 9.91
C ARG A 34 0.49 -10.27 9.08
N LEU A 35 1.48 -9.39 9.16
CA LEU A 35 1.44 -8.19 8.35
C LEU A 35 1.52 -8.55 6.87
N ARG A 36 2.41 -9.47 6.53
CA ARG A 36 2.55 -9.91 5.15
C ARG A 36 1.23 -10.41 4.61
N GLU A 37 0.55 -11.24 5.38
CA GLU A 37 -0.71 -11.80 4.94
C GLU A 37 -1.78 -10.74 4.77
N LYS A 38 -1.85 -9.80 5.71
CA LYS A 38 -2.84 -8.74 5.63
C LYS A 38 -2.60 -7.83 4.44
N VAL A 39 -1.36 -7.49 4.20
CA VAL A 39 -1.03 -6.61 3.09
C VAL A 39 -1.38 -7.29 1.77
N ILE A 40 -0.97 -8.53 1.60
CA ILE A 40 -1.25 -9.24 0.35
C ILE A 40 -2.75 -9.41 0.15
N TYR A 41 -3.46 -9.79 1.21
CA TYR A 41 -4.90 -9.97 1.10
C TYR A 41 -5.58 -8.69 0.62
N ASN A 42 -5.21 -7.57 1.22
CA ASN A 42 -5.84 -6.30 0.87
C ASN A 42 -5.47 -5.84 -0.52
N ILE A 43 -4.23 -6.06 -0.91
CA ILE A 43 -3.80 -5.69 -2.25
C ILE A 43 -4.59 -6.47 -3.29
N LEU A 44 -4.83 -7.75 -3.04
CA LEU A 44 -5.55 -8.57 -4.01
C LEU A 44 -7.00 -8.16 -4.17
N LEU A 45 -7.58 -7.52 -3.16
CA LEU A 45 -8.95 -7.03 -3.31
C LEU A 45 -9.04 -5.99 -4.42
N LEU A 46 -7.93 -5.35 -4.75
CA LEU A 46 -7.94 -4.33 -5.78
C LEU A 46 -8.14 -4.89 -7.18
N GLU A 47 -8.00 -6.20 -7.35
CA GLU A 47 -8.24 -6.81 -8.64
C GLU A 47 -9.69 -6.62 -9.08
N ASN A 48 -10.60 -6.61 -8.14
CA ASN A 48 -12.00 -6.43 -8.46
C ASN A 48 -12.54 -5.08 -8.05
N SER A 49 -11.86 -4.41 -7.14
CA SER A 49 -12.35 -3.14 -6.60
C SER A 49 -11.22 -2.12 -6.49
N PRO A 50 -10.64 -1.74 -7.62
CA PRO A 50 -9.46 -0.86 -7.56
C PRO A 50 -9.77 0.53 -7.01
N ARG A 51 -11.02 0.95 -7.06
CA ARG A 51 -11.38 2.28 -6.58
C ARG A 51 -11.99 2.30 -5.21
N MET A 52 -11.85 1.21 -4.47
CA MET A 52 -12.48 1.14 -3.15
C MET A 52 -11.81 2.04 -2.12
N CYS A 53 -10.58 2.47 -2.37
CA CYS A 53 -9.85 3.30 -1.42
C CYS A 53 -9.87 4.75 -1.84
N THR A 54 -9.57 5.62 -0.88
CA THR A 54 -9.68 7.05 -1.08
C THR A 54 -8.60 7.58 -2.02
N GLU A 55 -9.02 8.41 -2.93
CA GLU A 55 -8.10 9.09 -3.82
C GLU A 55 -7.40 10.21 -3.08
N ILE A 56 -6.10 10.33 -3.26
CA ILE A 56 -5.34 11.36 -2.61
C ILE A 56 -5.39 12.62 -3.46
N GLU A 57 -5.60 13.74 -2.79
CA GLU A 57 -5.60 14.99 -3.46
C GLU A 57 -4.25 15.23 -4.12
N LYS A 58 -4.27 15.67 -5.35
CA LYS A 58 -3.05 15.87 -6.07
C LYS A 58 -2.32 17.10 -5.61
N VAL A 59 -1.06 16.95 -5.36
CA VAL A 59 -0.24 18.06 -4.93
C VAL A 59 0.52 18.63 -6.11
N ASN A 60 0.83 17.81 -7.09
CA ASN A 60 1.54 18.29 -8.25
C ASN A 60 0.73 17.94 -9.48
N ARG A 61 1.28 18.18 -10.63
CA ARG A 61 0.54 18.07 -11.85
C ARG A 61 0.59 16.73 -12.51
N THR A 62 0.89 15.70 -11.76
CA THR A 62 0.92 14.39 -12.38
C THR A 62 -0.48 14.03 -12.78
N GLU A 63 -0.57 13.30 -13.83
CA GLU A 63 -1.86 12.88 -14.31
C GLU A 63 -2.34 11.63 -13.67
N LYS A 64 -1.48 10.92 -12.99
CA LYS A 64 -1.87 9.69 -12.35
C LYS A 64 -2.57 9.98 -11.07
N GLN A 65 -3.69 9.32 -10.90
CA GLN A 65 -4.42 9.41 -9.65
C GLN A 65 -3.86 8.40 -8.69
N CYS A 66 -3.51 8.87 -7.53
CA CYS A 66 -2.93 8.04 -6.50
C CYS A 66 -3.97 7.78 -5.43
N ARG A 67 -4.09 6.55 -4.99
CA ARG A 67 -5.02 6.19 -3.94
C ARG A 67 -4.27 5.64 -2.75
N ARG A 68 -4.90 5.72 -1.60
CA ARG A 68 -4.30 5.38 -0.34
C ARG A 68 -5.10 4.28 0.34
N MET A 69 -4.43 3.18 0.65
CA MET A 69 -5.04 2.09 1.37
C MET A 69 -4.36 1.97 2.72
N ILE A 70 -5.14 1.85 3.77
CA ILE A 70 -4.57 1.70 5.11
C ILE A 70 -4.74 0.28 5.57
N VAL A 71 -3.62 -0.35 5.93
CA VAL A 71 -3.63 -1.70 6.46
C VAL A 71 -2.93 -1.64 7.81
N THR A 72 -3.68 -1.81 8.87
CA THR A 72 -3.25 -1.62 10.25
C THR A 72 -2.64 -0.23 10.42
N ASN A 73 -1.35 -0.13 10.65
CA ASN A 73 -0.69 1.16 10.81
C ASN A 73 0.14 1.56 9.62
N TYR A 74 -0.06 0.88 8.49
CA TYR A 74 0.73 1.12 7.30
C TYR A 74 -0.12 1.71 6.21
N VAL A 75 0.51 2.54 5.39
CA VAL A 75 -0.16 3.20 4.28
C VAL A 75 0.43 2.64 3.00
N ILE A 76 -0.44 2.21 2.11
CA ILE A 76 -0.04 1.69 0.80
C ILE A 76 -0.57 2.66 -0.25
N LEU A 77 0.32 3.12 -1.11
CA LEU A 77 -0.07 4.02 -2.19
C LEU A 77 -0.07 3.25 -3.49
N TYR A 78 -1.11 3.46 -4.28
CA TYR A 78 -1.20 2.76 -5.55
C TYR A 78 -1.85 3.66 -6.59
N THR A 79 -1.63 3.32 -7.85
CA THR A 79 -2.25 4.03 -8.97
C THR A 79 -2.95 3.03 -9.85
N ILE A 80 -3.90 3.53 -10.64
CA ILE A 80 -4.65 2.68 -11.55
C ILE A 80 -4.36 3.13 -12.97
N ASN A 81 -3.95 2.19 -13.80
CA ASN A 81 -3.78 2.45 -15.21
C ASN A 81 -5.00 1.88 -15.94
N GLU A 82 -5.89 2.76 -16.36
CA GLU A 82 -7.16 2.32 -16.94
C GLU A 82 -6.99 1.67 -18.30
N LEU A 83 -6.04 2.17 -19.07
CA LEU A 83 -5.85 1.61 -20.39
C LEU A 83 -5.36 0.18 -20.34
N GLU A 84 -4.45 -0.08 -19.42
CA GLU A 84 -3.89 -1.41 -19.28
C GLU A 84 -4.68 -2.29 -18.35
N LYS A 85 -5.57 -1.70 -17.57
CA LYS A 85 -6.30 -2.42 -16.54
C LYS A 85 -5.34 -3.03 -15.52
N VAL A 86 -4.40 -2.19 -15.07
CA VAL A 86 -3.40 -2.61 -14.11
C VAL A 86 -3.39 -1.65 -12.93
N VAL A 87 -3.30 -2.22 -11.74
CA VAL A 87 -3.13 -1.45 -10.51
C VAL A 87 -1.66 -1.60 -10.11
N TYR A 88 -0.96 -0.49 -10.02
CA TYR A 88 0.44 -0.49 -9.64
C TYR A 88 0.57 -0.12 -8.17
N ILE A 89 1.12 -1.03 -7.39
CA ILE A 89 1.33 -0.76 -5.96
C ILE A 89 2.67 -0.10 -5.83
N ALA A 90 2.65 1.18 -5.49
CA ALA A 90 3.84 2.02 -5.63
C ALA A 90 4.68 2.12 -4.36
N HIS A 91 4.03 2.23 -3.20
CA HIS A 91 4.76 2.48 -1.96
C HIS A 91 4.04 1.87 -0.78
N ILE A 92 4.81 1.60 0.28
CA ILE A 92 4.25 1.26 1.58
C ILE A 92 5.13 1.92 2.62
N TYR A 93 4.51 2.52 3.63
CA TYR A 93 5.27 3.11 4.72
C TYR A 93 4.45 3.10 5.99
N TYR A 94 5.13 3.26 7.11
CA TYR A 94 4.48 3.29 8.40
C TYR A 94 3.80 4.64 8.57
N GLY A 95 2.49 4.61 8.77
CA GLY A 95 1.73 5.84 8.91
C GLY A 95 1.63 6.33 10.34
N GLY A 96 1.69 5.39 11.27
CA GLY A 96 1.54 5.76 12.65
C GLY A 96 0.17 6.32 12.91
N ARG A 97 -0.06 6.78 14.12
CA ARG A 97 -1.37 7.31 14.40
C ARG A 97 -1.52 8.77 14.04
N ASN A 98 -0.42 9.51 14.00
CA ASN A 98 -0.53 10.91 13.61
C ASN A 98 -0.94 11.09 12.17
N TYR A 99 -0.72 10.05 11.40
CA TYR A 99 -1.06 10.13 10.01
C TYR A 99 -2.53 10.48 9.79
N LEU A 100 -3.36 9.92 10.63
CA LEU A 100 -4.79 10.11 10.44
C LEU A 100 -5.26 11.48 10.89
N ASP A 101 -4.41 12.20 11.53
CA ASP A 101 -4.80 13.54 11.94
C ASP A 101 -4.55 14.51 10.84
N GLY A 102 -4.36 14.01 9.92
CA GLY A 102 -4.24 14.83 8.92
C GLY A 102 -3.01 15.09 8.35
N GLY A 103 -3.09 14.65 8.93
CA GLY A 103 -2.56 14.69 8.64
C GLY A 103 -2.24 15.19 8.71
N LEU A 104 -2.49 14.97 9.10
CA LEU A 104 -2.52 15.24 9.45
C LEU A 104 -2.37 15.85 9.92
N LEU A 105 -2.35 15.95 10.32
CA LEU A 105 -2.46 16.27 10.75
C LEU A 105 -2.29 16.58 10.67
#